data_cf919cd6ce3e618e82bfe7e4464636ef
#
_entry.id   cf919cd6ce3e618e82bfe7e4464636ef
#
_cell.length_a   1.000
_cell.length_b   1.000
_cell.length_c   1.000
_cell.angle_alpha   90.00
_cell.angle_beta   90.00
_cell.angle_gamma   90.00
#
_symmetry.space_group_name_H-M   'P 1'
#
loop_
_entity.id
_entity.type
_entity.pdbx_description
1 polymer ?
#
loop_
_entity_poly.entity_id
_entity_poly.type
_entity_poly.pdbx_seq_one_letter_code
_entity_poly.pdbx_strand_id
1 'polypeptide(L)'
;LSFEVIRNDLNQSYSVTPIEVCDYPLILTGDSAVNAFADGNSIYMTQGMMDFATADDELALVIAHELAHNAMRHIDAKRTNAMGGLVIDILIGVLTGVDTQGMFTQNFAQAHSQEFESEADYVGLYMCEISGYDITDAAYFWRRMGVKHPGSIEQNHAATHPSSPERFVSIED
;
A
#
# COMPACT_ATOMS: atom_id res chain seq x y z
N LEU A 1 16.11 -19.94 -18.92
CA LEU A 1 15.18 -20.61 -19.84
C LEU A 1 15.74 -20.51 -21.26
N SER A 2 15.70 -21.63 -21.99
CA SER A 2 16.11 -21.65 -23.40
C SER A 2 14.90 -21.98 -24.27
N PHE A 3 14.76 -21.27 -25.37
CA PHE A 3 13.68 -21.44 -26.33
C PHE A 3 14.27 -21.71 -27.72
N GLU A 4 13.72 -22.66 -28.43
CA GLU A 4 14.00 -22.86 -29.84
C GLU A 4 12.86 -22.27 -30.70
N VAL A 5 13.20 -21.41 -31.62
CA VAL A 5 12.25 -20.76 -32.54
C VAL A 5 12.62 -21.07 -33.97
N ILE A 6 11.64 -21.52 -34.73
CA ILE A 6 11.79 -21.68 -36.19
C ILE A 6 11.40 -20.37 -36.87
N ARG A 7 12.34 -19.71 -37.49
CA ARG A 7 12.10 -18.48 -38.25
C ARG A 7 12.75 -18.61 -39.65
N ASN A 8 11.95 -18.48 -40.69
CA ASN A 8 12.38 -18.66 -42.09
C ASN A 8 13.07 -20.02 -42.31
N ASP A 9 12.46 -21.11 -41.79
CA ASP A 9 12.97 -22.47 -41.85
C ASP A 9 14.33 -22.72 -41.16
N LEU A 10 14.79 -21.78 -40.34
CA LEU A 10 16.01 -21.88 -39.56
C LEU A 10 15.68 -22.00 -38.08
N ASN A 11 16.27 -23.01 -37.42
CA ASN A 11 16.19 -23.14 -35.97
C ASN A 11 17.13 -22.14 -35.32
N GLN A 12 16.59 -21.30 -34.47
CA GLN A 12 17.33 -20.31 -33.65
C GLN A 12 17.09 -20.60 -32.19
N SER A 13 18.15 -20.66 -31.42
CA SER A 13 18.08 -20.86 -29.96
C SER A 13 18.29 -19.53 -29.24
N TYR A 14 17.37 -19.19 -28.35
CA TYR A 14 17.44 -17.99 -27.52
C TYR A 14 17.50 -18.40 -26.05
N SER A 15 18.43 -17.79 -25.32
CA SER A 15 18.52 -17.96 -23.86
C SER A 15 18.03 -16.68 -23.16
N VAL A 16 17.09 -16.83 -22.23
CA VAL A 16 16.52 -15.74 -21.45
C VAL A 16 16.77 -16.05 -19.98
N THR A 17 17.33 -15.08 -19.27
CA THR A 17 17.43 -15.14 -17.81
C THR A 17 16.20 -14.45 -17.23
N PRO A 18 15.27 -15.18 -16.57
CA PRO A 18 14.17 -14.55 -15.87
C PRO A 18 14.68 -13.63 -14.76
N ILE A 19 14.04 -12.50 -14.61
CA ILE A 19 14.19 -11.62 -13.45
C ILE A 19 12.94 -11.75 -12.59
N GLU A 20 13.12 -11.68 -11.29
CA GLU A 20 12.00 -11.62 -10.36
C GLU A 20 11.35 -10.24 -10.46
N VAL A 21 10.03 -10.20 -10.59
CA VAL A 21 9.25 -8.97 -10.66
C VAL A 21 8.07 -9.06 -9.68
N CYS A 22 7.59 -7.91 -9.22
CA CYS A 22 6.35 -7.83 -8.47
C CYS A 22 5.17 -8.06 -9.42
N ASP A 23 4.40 -9.12 -9.19
CA ASP A 23 3.23 -9.48 -10.00
C ASP A 23 1.95 -9.24 -9.19
N TYR A 24 1.62 -7.95 -8.98
CA TYR A 24 0.39 -7.53 -8.31
C TYR A 24 -0.53 -6.84 -9.31
N PRO A 25 -1.71 -7.41 -9.61
CA PRO A 25 -2.68 -6.78 -10.50
C PRO A 25 -3.13 -5.42 -9.97
N LEU A 26 -3.19 -4.42 -10.85
CA LEU A 26 -3.80 -3.11 -10.59
C LEU A 26 -5.25 -3.13 -11.08
N ILE A 27 -6.20 -2.88 -10.17
CA ILE A 27 -7.63 -2.95 -10.42
C ILE A 27 -8.23 -1.56 -10.22
N LEU A 28 -8.80 -0.99 -11.29
CA LEU A 28 -9.56 0.25 -11.22
C LEU A 28 -10.99 -0.03 -10.80
N THR A 29 -11.48 0.70 -9.79
CA THR A 29 -12.86 0.64 -9.31
C THR A 29 -13.62 1.92 -9.68
N GLY A 30 -14.93 1.81 -9.86
CA GLY A 30 -15.80 2.97 -10.20
C GLY A 30 -16.16 3.85 -9.00
N ASP A 31 -15.52 3.70 -7.84
CA ASP A 31 -15.78 4.51 -6.66
C ASP A 31 -15.26 5.94 -6.85
N SER A 32 -16.07 6.93 -6.46
CA SER A 32 -15.73 8.36 -6.53
C SER A 32 -14.92 8.87 -5.33
N ALA A 33 -14.76 8.08 -4.27
CA ALA A 33 -13.87 8.42 -3.16
C ALA A 33 -12.41 8.50 -3.64
N VAL A 34 -11.64 9.45 -3.14
CA VAL A 34 -10.19 9.52 -3.40
C VAL A 34 -9.50 8.49 -2.52
N ASN A 35 -9.20 7.32 -3.08
CA ASN A 35 -8.59 6.23 -2.34
C ASN A 35 -7.82 5.27 -3.26
N ALA A 36 -6.79 4.62 -2.68
CA ALA A 36 -6.16 3.42 -3.21
C ALA A 36 -5.86 2.49 -2.03
N PHE A 37 -5.73 1.21 -2.25
CA PHE A 37 -5.36 0.26 -1.20
C PHE A 37 -4.81 -1.05 -1.76
N ALA A 38 -3.95 -1.67 -0.99
CA ALA A 38 -3.42 -3.02 -1.21
C ALA A 38 -4.16 -4.04 -0.34
N ASP A 39 -4.38 -5.25 -0.86
CA ASP A 39 -5.04 -6.34 -0.10
C ASP A 39 -4.11 -7.53 0.21
N GLY A 40 -2.84 -7.44 -0.19
CA GLY A 40 -1.84 -8.49 -0.09
C GLY A 40 -1.63 -9.25 -1.40
N ASN A 41 -2.56 -9.15 -2.38
CA ASN A 41 -2.50 -9.85 -3.66
C ASN A 41 -2.70 -8.92 -4.86
N SER A 42 -3.35 -7.78 -4.67
CA SER A 42 -3.71 -6.82 -5.71
C SER A 42 -3.58 -5.41 -5.16
N ILE A 43 -3.56 -4.45 -6.07
CA ILE A 43 -3.67 -3.02 -5.79
C ILE A 43 -5.00 -2.54 -6.36
N TYR A 44 -5.76 -1.81 -5.57
CA TYR A 44 -7.02 -1.20 -5.97
C TYR A 44 -6.87 0.30 -6.03
N MET A 45 -7.33 0.91 -7.11
CA MET A 45 -7.37 2.35 -7.28
C MET A 45 -8.80 2.76 -7.64
N THR A 46 -9.28 3.81 -7.00
CA THR A 46 -10.61 4.33 -7.27
C THR A 46 -10.59 5.32 -8.43
N GLN A 47 -11.73 5.50 -9.10
CA GLN A 47 -11.88 6.58 -10.08
C GLN A 47 -11.60 7.94 -9.45
N GLY A 48 -12.03 8.16 -8.19
CA GLY A 48 -11.76 9.41 -7.47
C GLY A 48 -10.26 9.69 -7.29
N MET A 49 -9.43 8.67 -7.06
CA MET A 49 -7.98 8.83 -7.00
C MET A 49 -7.40 9.15 -8.39
N MET A 50 -7.86 8.49 -9.44
CA MET A 50 -7.47 8.79 -10.82
C MET A 50 -7.78 10.24 -11.21
N ASP A 51 -8.93 10.76 -10.78
CA ASP A 51 -9.35 12.13 -11.04
C ASP A 51 -8.60 13.15 -10.14
N PHE A 52 -8.12 12.72 -8.98
CA PHE A 52 -7.38 13.55 -8.03
C PHE A 52 -5.92 13.72 -8.43
N ALA A 53 -5.26 12.66 -8.86
CA ALA A 53 -3.89 12.69 -9.36
C ALA A 53 -3.86 13.37 -10.74
N THR A 54 -3.06 14.42 -10.85
CA THR A 54 -3.04 15.31 -12.04
C THR A 54 -1.88 15.04 -12.98
N ALA A 55 -0.93 14.19 -12.56
CA ALA A 55 0.25 13.83 -13.33
C ALA A 55 0.55 12.33 -13.18
N ASP A 56 1.27 11.78 -14.15
CA ASP A 56 1.70 10.37 -14.14
C ASP A 56 2.61 10.08 -12.94
N ASP A 57 3.45 11.05 -12.52
CA ASP A 57 4.31 10.92 -11.35
C ASP A 57 3.50 10.76 -10.04
N GLU A 58 2.39 11.47 -9.91
CA GLU A 58 1.48 11.35 -8.77
C GLU A 58 0.78 9.99 -8.74
N LEU A 59 0.36 9.47 -9.91
CA LEU A 59 -0.20 8.13 -10.02
C LEU A 59 0.84 7.06 -9.71
N ALA A 60 2.06 7.22 -10.23
CA ALA A 60 3.17 6.33 -9.96
C ALA A 60 3.49 6.28 -8.47
N LEU A 61 3.49 7.44 -7.78
CA LEU A 61 3.69 7.54 -6.34
C LEU A 61 2.66 6.73 -5.56
N VAL A 62 1.37 6.87 -5.89
CA VAL A 62 0.29 6.11 -5.23
C VAL A 62 0.44 4.61 -5.49
N ILE A 63 0.67 4.22 -6.74
CA ILE A 63 0.83 2.80 -7.11
C ILE A 63 2.04 2.21 -6.40
N ALA A 64 3.16 2.92 -6.35
CA ALA A 64 4.39 2.46 -5.70
C ALA A 64 4.22 2.32 -4.18
N HIS A 65 3.49 3.22 -3.54
CA HIS A 65 3.13 3.13 -2.12
C HIS A 65 2.30 1.86 -1.83
N GLU A 66 1.26 1.59 -2.62
CA GLU A 66 0.44 0.38 -2.47
C GLU A 66 1.22 -0.90 -2.81
N LEU A 67 2.08 -0.83 -3.82
CA LEU A 67 2.98 -1.92 -4.18
C LEU A 67 3.94 -2.25 -3.03
N ALA A 68 4.46 -1.22 -2.35
CA ALA A 68 5.31 -1.40 -1.18
C ALA A 68 4.56 -2.10 -0.04
N HIS A 69 3.30 -1.76 0.22
CA HIS A 69 2.49 -2.48 1.22
C HIS A 69 2.37 -3.98 0.93
N ASN A 70 2.15 -4.36 -0.33
CA ASN A 70 2.09 -5.76 -0.73
C ASN A 70 3.48 -6.43 -0.65
N ALA A 71 4.52 -5.80 -1.20
CA ALA A 71 5.88 -6.36 -1.26
C ALA A 71 6.48 -6.56 0.14
N MET A 72 6.24 -5.62 1.07
CA MET A 72 6.69 -5.68 2.46
C MET A 72 5.76 -6.50 3.36
N ARG A 73 4.66 -7.04 2.80
CA ARG A 73 3.68 -7.89 3.50
C ARG A 73 3.00 -7.21 4.70
N HIS A 74 2.80 -5.90 4.63
CA HIS A 74 2.15 -5.14 5.70
C HIS A 74 0.74 -5.63 5.98
N ILE A 75 0.00 -6.08 4.96
CA ILE A 75 -1.35 -6.60 5.09
C ILE A 75 -1.37 -7.89 5.92
N ASP A 76 -0.41 -8.79 5.68
CA ASP A 76 -0.27 -10.03 6.47
C ASP A 76 0.10 -9.72 7.92
N ALA A 77 0.99 -8.77 8.15
CA ALA A 77 1.37 -8.32 9.48
C ALA A 77 0.16 -7.72 10.24
N LYS A 78 -0.61 -6.82 9.61
CA LYS A 78 -1.84 -6.24 10.19
C LYS A 78 -2.87 -7.34 10.54
N ARG A 79 -3.07 -8.33 9.66
CA ARG A 79 -3.96 -9.50 9.91
C ARG A 79 -3.49 -10.34 11.09
N THR A 80 -2.18 -10.62 11.14
CA THR A 80 -1.59 -11.42 12.24
C THR A 80 -1.74 -10.71 13.59
N ASN A 81 -1.49 -9.41 13.61
CA ASN A 81 -1.69 -8.58 14.80
C ASN A 81 -3.15 -8.59 15.25
N ALA A 82 -4.10 -8.38 14.33
CA ALA A 82 -5.53 -8.42 14.63
C ALA A 82 -5.95 -9.76 15.25
N MET A 83 -5.44 -10.88 14.74
CA MET A 83 -5.72 -12.21 15.32
C MET A 83 -5.20 -12.35 16.75
N GLY A 84 -4.03 -11.80 17.06
CA GLY A 84 -3.50 -11.74 18.43
C GLY A 84 -4.45 -10.98 19.37
N GLY A 85 -4.93 -9.82 18.94
CA GLY A 85 -5.92 -9.02 19.68
C GLY A 85 -7.25 -9.75 19.88
N LEU A 86 -7.74 -10.47 18.86
CA LEU A 86 -8.96 -11.28 18.95
C LEU A 86 -8.86 -12.38 20.02
N VAL A 87 -7.71 -13.04 20.13
CA VAL A 87 -7.49 -14.05 21.17
C VAL A 87 -7.60 -13.42 22.56
N ILE A 88 -7.08 -12.21 22.74
CA ILE A 88 -7.18 -11.48 24.00
C ILE A 88 -8.63 -11.08 24.29
N ASP A 89 -9.36 -10.56 23.30
CA ASP A 89 -10.78 -10.19 23.45
C ASP A 89 -11.62 -11.42 23.90
N ILE A 90 -11.42 -12.55 23.27
CA ILE A 90 -12.11 -13.81 23.64
C ILE A 90 -11.73 -14.24 25.06
N LEU A 91 -10.44 -14.20 25.41
CA LEU A 91 -9.96 -14.64 26.72
C LEU A 91 -10.54 -13.79 27.85
N ILE A 92 -10.57 -12.46 27.69
CA ILE A 92 -11.18 -11.56 28.64
C ILE A 92 -12.68 -11.85 28.78
N GLY A 93 -13.39 -11.97 27.66
CA GLY A 93 -14.82 -12.32 27.66
C GLY A 93 -15.13 -13.60 28.42
N VAL A 94 -14.34 -14.67 28.20
CA VAL A 94 -14.52 -15.97 28.87
C VAL A 94 -14.18 -15.87 30.36
N LEU A 95 -13.12 -15.18 30.75
CA LEU A 95 -12.67 -15.14 32.15
C LEU A 95 -13.45 -14.15 33.03
N THR A 96 -13.92 -13.05 32.46
CA THR A 96 -14.51 -11.94 33.24
C THR A 96 -15.98 -11.67 32.90
N GLY A 97 -16.48 -12.21 31.80
CA GLY A 97 -17.81 -11.89 31.26
C GLY A 97 -17.91 -10.46 30.66
N VAL A 98 -16.79 -9.76 30.49
CA VAL A 98 -16.76 -8.40 29.92
C VAL A 98 -16.64 -8.50 28.42
N ASP A 99 -17.56 -7.86 27.69
CA ASP A 99 -17.47 -7.69 26.24
C ASP A 99 -16.56 -6.49 25.92
N THR A 100 -15.40 -6.77 25.39
CA THR A 100 -14.41 -5.75 24.99
C THR A 100 -14.74 -5.08 23.65
N GLN A 101 -15.81 -5.53 22.97
CA GLN A 101 -16.26 -5.03 21.65
C GLN A 101 -15.13 -5.00 20.59
N GLY A 102 -14.20 -5.94 20.70
CA GLY A 102 -13.06 -6.04 19.77
C GLY A 102 -11.98 -4.98 19.96
N MET A 103 -11.91 -4.35 21.15
CA MET A 103 -10.95 -3.28 21.43
C MET A 103 -9.50 -3.73 21.22
N PHE A 104 -9.14 -4.92 21.70
CA PHE A 104 -7.79 -5.45 21.50
C PHE A 104 -7.54 -5.85 20.05
N THR A 105 -8.53 -6.44 19.36
CA THR A 105 -8.47 -6.72 17.94
C THR A 105 -8.15 -5.47 17.12
N GLN A 106 -8.85 -4.37 17.37
CA GLN A 106 -8.66 -3.11 16.66
C GLN A 106 -7.30 -2.46 17.01
N ASN A 107 -6.93 -2.39 18.28
CA ASN A 107 -5.66 -1.80 18.70
C ASN A 107 -4.46 -2.58 18.15
N PHE A 108 -4.52 -3.90 18.15
CA PHE A 108 -3.44 -4.74 17.59
C PHE A 108 -3.40 -4.68 16.07
N ALA A 109 -4.53 -4.59 15.37
CA ALA A 109 -4.55 -4.39 13.93
C ALA A 109 -3.88 -3.08 13.50
N GLN A 110 -3.94 -2.05 14.36
CA GLN A 110 -3.32 -0.74 14.12
C GLN A 110 -1.91 -0.63 14.70
N ALA A 111 -1.47 -1.63 15.47
CA ALA A 111 -0.10 -1.66 15.96
C ALA A 111 0.87 -1.56 14.77
N HIS A 112 1.85 -0.67 14.88
CA HIS A 112 2.86 -0.39 13.86
C HIS A 112 2.32 0.20 12.54
N SER A 113 1.06 0.68 12.50
CA SER A 113 0.52 1.24 11.26
C SER A 113 1.32 2.44 10.74
N GLN A 114 1.80 3.32 11.63
CA GLN A 114 2.65 4.46 11.23
C GLN A 114 4.01 4.03 10.70
N GLU A 115 4.61 3.00 11.29
CA GLU A 115 5.88 2.42 10.82
C GLU A 115 5.71 1.80 9.42
N PHE A 116 4.61 1.07 9.20
CA PHE A 116 4.29 0.51 7.89
C PHE A 116 4.05 1.57 6.82
N GLU A 117 3.39 2.69 7.19
CA GLU A 117 3.20 3.81 6.27
C GLU A 117 4.53 4.49 5.91
N SER A 118 5.40 4.73 6.91
CA SER A 118 6.73 5.32 6.68
C SER A 118 7.61 4.40 5.82
N GLU A 119 7.54 3.08 6.04
CA GLU A 119 8.26 2.11 5.23
C GLU A 119 7.71 2.07 3.79
N ALA A 120 6.37 2.11 3.63
CA ALA A 120 5.75 2.15 2.31
C ALA A 120 6.07 3.45 1.55
N ASP A 121 6.13 4.60 2.24
CA ASP A 121 6.58 5.86 1.64
C ASP A 121 8.02 5.75 1.14
N TYR A 122 8.95 5.29 1.99
CA TYR A 122 10.35 5.18 1.63
C TYR A 122 10.58 4.21 0.45
N VAL A 123 10.00 3.02 0.53
CA VAL A 123 10.14 1.99 -0.52
C VAL A 123 9.45 2.44 -1.81
N GLY A 124 8.27 3.08 -1.69
CA GLY A 124 7.52 3.60 -2.83
C GLY A 124 8.27 4.71 -3.56
N LEU A 125 8.87 5.67 -2.83
CA LEU A 125 9.71 6.73 -3.42
C LEU A 125 10.92 6.12 -4.14
N TYR A 126 11.60 5.16 -3.53
CA TYR A 126 12.71 4.46 -4.17
C TYR A 126 12.28 3.75 -5.46
N MET A 127 11.11 3.09 -5.46
CA MET A 127 10.55 2.46 -6.66
C MET A 127 10.25 3.48 -7.76
N CYS A 128 9.69 4.65 -7.42
CA CYS A 128 9.44 5.73 -8.38
C CYS A 128 10.73 6.21 -9.02
N GLU A 129 11.76 6.52 -8.21
CA GLU A 129 13.02 7.04 -8.71
C GLU A 129 13.74 6.07 -9.64
N ILE A 130 13.87 4.79 -9.28
CA ILE A 130 14.51 3.79 -10.14
C ILE A 130 13.70 3.51 -11.41
N SER A 131 12.40 3.82 -11.41
CA SER A 131 11.51 3.71 -12.58
C SER A 131 11.50 4.96 -13.44
N GLY A 132 12.19 6.03 -13.02
CA GLY A 132 12.35 7.27 -13.77
C GLY A 132 11.22 8.29 -13.59
N TYR A 133 10.39 8.13 -12.55
CA TYR A 133 9.37 9.12 -12.17
C TYR A 133 9.96 10.21 -11.29
N ASP A 134 9.42 11.43 -11.42
CA ASP A 134 9.85 12.59 -10.62
C ASP A 134 9.17 12.55 -9.24
N ILE A 135 9.97 12.47 -8.18
CA ILE A 135 9.50 12.43 -6.78
C ILE A 135 9.59 13.78 -6.07
N THR A 136 10.01 14.84 -6.76
CA THR A 136 10.25 16.17 -6.14
C THR A 136 9.02 16.70 -5.42
N ASP A 137 7.84 16.50 -5.97
CA ASP A 137 6.57 16.99 -5.42
C ASP A 137 5.80 15.93 -4.60
N ALA A 138 6.42 14.82 -4.23
CA ALA A 138 5.76 13.73 -3.50
C ALA A 138 5.13 14.19 -2.17
N ALA A 139 5.88 14.93 -1.35
CA ALA A 139 5.35 15.48 -0.10
C ALA A 139 4.19 16.46 -0.33
N TYR A 140 4.24 17.25 -1.40
CA TYR A 140 3.15 18.17 -1.76
C TYR A 140 1.88 17.41 -2.16
N PHE A 141 2.00 16.30 -2.90
CA PHE A 141 0.86 15.44 -3.24
C PHE A 141 0.13 14.93 -1.99
N TRP A 142 0.85 14.36 -1.03
CA TRP A 142 0.27 13.85 0.23
C TRP A 142 -0.34 14.96 1.08
N ARG A 143 0.30 16.14 1.16
CA ARG A 143 -0.27 17.31 1.86
C ARG A 143 -1.56 17.79 1.19
N ARG A 144 -1.60 17.85 -0.15
CA ARG A 144 -2.79 18.22 -0.92
C ARG A 144 -3.93 17.25 -0.67
N MET A 145 -3.64 15.95 -0.62
CA MET A 145 -4.62 14.92 -0.27
C MET A 145 -5.15 15.12 1.15
N GLY A 146 -4.29 15.31 2.14
CA GLY A 146 -4.67 15.57 3.52
C GLY A 146 -5.55 16.82 3.68
N VAL A 147 -5.26 17.91 2.98
CA VAL A 147 -6.06 19.14 3.02
C VAL A 147 -7.45 18.95 2.41
N LYS A 148 -7.54 18.23 1.27
CA LYS A 148 -8.81 18.00 0.58
C LYS A 148 -9.66 16.89 1.22
N HIS A 149 -9.01 15.96 1.89
CA HIS A 149 -9.64 14.80 2.53
C HIS A 149 -9.16 14.68 3.98
N PRO A 150 -9.59 15.62 4.87
CA PRO A 150 -9.11 15.69 6.26
C PRO A 150 -9.39 14.42 7.08
N GLY A 151 -10.36 13.59 6.68
CA GLY A 151 -10.58 12.26 7.25
C GLY A 151 -9.39 11.30 7.12
N SER A 152 -8.46 11.57 6.20
CA SER A 152 -7.20 10.82 6.08
C SER A 152 -6.14 11.23 7.12
N ILE A 153 -6.26 12.44 7.69
CA ILE A 153 -5.35 12.97 8.72
C ILE A 153 -5.81 12.58 10.12
N GLU A 154 -7.12 12.43 10.31
CA GLU A 154 -7.65 11.99 11.59
C GLU A 154 -7.21 10.56 11.85
N GLN A 155 -6.67 10.29 13.05
CA GLN A 155 -6.35 8.93 13.54
C GLN A 155 -7.62 8.10 13.76
N ASN A 156 -8.63 8.33 12.93
CA ASN A 156 -9.88 7.59 12.95
C ASN A 156 -9.66 6.24 12.27
N HIS A 157 -10.15 5.22 12.92
CA HIS A 157 -10.12 3.80 12.52
C HIS A 157 -10.63 3.48 11.11
N ALA A 158 -11.03 4.50 10.33
CA ALA A 158 -11.55 4.38 8.97
C ALA A 158 -10.53 4.75 7.87
N ALA A 159 -9.40 5.38 8.21
CA ALA A 159 -8.39 5.71 7.22
C ALA A 159 -7.53 4.47 6.89
N THR A 160 -7.47 4.08 5.63
CA THR A 160 -6.59 3.00 5.17
C THR A 160 -5.13 3.38 5.34
N HIS A 161 -4.81 4.68 5.20
CA HIS A 161 -3.47 5.25 5.27
C HIS A 161 -3.47 6.51 6.15
N PRO A 162 -3.25 6.37 7.48
CA PRO A 162 -3.18 7.54 8.36
C PRO A 162 -2.04 8.47 7.94
N SER A 163 -2.37 9.69 7.58
CA SER A 163 -1.40 10.74 7.28
C SER A 163 -0.97 11.44 8.56
N SER A 164 0.33 11.63 8.75
CA SER A 164 0.86 12.40 9.86
C SER A 164 1.83 13.48 9.38
N PRO A 165 2.00 14.58 10.13
CA PRO A 165 3.00 15.59 9.79
C PRO A 165 4.41 15.02 9.70
N GLU A 166 4.74 14.03 10.50
CA GLU A 166 6.04 13.34 10.50
C GLU A 166 6.30 12.64 9.16
N ARG A 167 5.28 12.00 8.55
CA ARG A 167 5.40 11.38 7.23
C ARG A 167 5.78 12.42 6.17
N PHE A 168 5.12 13.58 6.17
CA PHE A 168 5.41 14.63 5.18
C PHE A 168 6.84 15.17 5.30
N VAL A 169 7.35 15.32 6.53
CA VAL A 169 8.74 15.75 6.77
C VAL A 169 9.72 14.67 6.30
N SER A 170 9.47 13.41 6.62
CA SER A 170 10.33 12.30 6.22
C SER A 170 10.41 12.08 4.70
N ILE A 171 9.40 12.53 3.96
CA ILE A 171 9.39 12.48 2.49
C ILE A 171 10.21 13.64 1.89
N GLU A 172 10.32 14.77 2.60
CA GLU A 172 11.09 15.95 2.15
C GLU A 172 12.60 15.83 2.38
N ASP A 173 13.03 15.03 3.38
CA ASP A 173 14.44 14.81 3.75
C ASP A 173 15.11 13.75 2.86
#